data_d6aa446bf2fc689b8813d79849650119
#
_entry.id   d6aa446bf2fc689b8813d79849650119
#
_cell.length_a   1.000
_cell.length_b   1.000
_cell.length_c   1.000
_cell.angle_alpha   90.00
_cell.angle_beta   90.00
_cell.angle_gamma   90.00
#
_symmetry.space_group_name_H-M   'P 1'
#
loop_
_entity.id
_entity.type
_entity.pdbx_description
1 polymer ?
#
loop_
_entity_poly.entity_id
_entity_poly.type
_entity_poly.pdbx_seq_one_letter_code
_entity_poly.pdbx_strand_id
1 'polypeptide(L)'
;AAAQILPAQYTIDYAGISRSLRKEGNSLTTVLGISLLVVYLLLAVQFNSFRSPLVVLAGSVPLALSAALLFGFLGFTTLNIYAQIGLVTLVGLVAKNAILVTEFANQLQHQGLAKLEAIRTAAHVRLRPILMTTLATVVGHFPLVLVSGAGAEVRNSIGIILVAGMLIGSLFTLFILPCLYLVLGDNLQAHPDAESSQPLTAAEAR
;
A
#
# COMPACT_ATOMS: atom_id res chain seq x y z
N ALA A 1 -38.26 7.94 8.35
CA ALA A 1 -39.44 8.82 8.22
C ALA A 1 -40.29 8.43 7.01
N ALA A 2 -39.76 8.31 5.77
CA ALA A 2 -40.58 7.99 4.58
C ALA A 2 -41.21 6.59 4.65
N ALA A 3 -40.57 5.59 5.21
CA ALA A 3 -41.12 4.23 5.35
C ALA A 3 -42.32 4.11 6.33
N GLN A 4 -42.57 5.14 7.13
CA GLN A 4 -43.71 5.16 8.08
C GLN A 4 -44.96 5.80 7.48
N ILE A 5 -44.85 6.46 6.32
CA ILE A 5 -45.92 7.21 5.67
C ILE A 5 -46.50 6.45 4.47
N LEU A 6 -45.74 5.50 3.92
CA LEU A 6 -46.11 4.77 2.71
C LEU A 6 -46.98 3.53 3.05
N PRO A 7 -48.11 3.31 2.33
CA PRO A 7 -48.88 2.08 2.44
C PRO A 7 -48.05 0.84 2.10
N ALA A 8 -48.41 -0.32 2.65
CA ALA A 8 -47.63 -1.55 2.53
C ALA A 8 -47.38 -2.09 1.10
N GLN A 9 -48.04 -1.51 0.11
CA GLN A 9 -47.91 -1.88 -1.31
C GLN A 9 -46.83 -1.08 -2.05
N TYR A 10 -46.21 -0.06 -1.44
CA TYR A 10 -45.22 0.78 -2.07
C TYR A 10 -43.81 0.43 -1.57
N THR A 11 -42.92 0.16 -2.49
CA THR A 11 -41.48 -0.01 -2.21
C THR A 11 -40.72 1.25 -2.59
N ILE A 12 -39.89 1.73 -1.68
CA ILE A 12 -39.00 2.88 -1.97
C ILE A 12 -37.86 2.35 -2.84
N ASP A 13 -37.82 2.74 -4.10
CA ASP A 13 -36.69 2.52 -4.97
C ASP A 13 -35.87 3.81 -5.10
N TYR A 14 -34.55 3.64 -5.12
CA TYR A 14 -33.62 4.74 -5.24
C TYR A 14 -33.11 4.80 -6.69
N ALA A 15 -33.09 6.00 -7.30
CA ALA A 15 -32.62 6.18 -8.67
C ALA A 15 -31.27 6.89 -8.69
N GLY A 16 -30.50 6.68 -9.76
CA GLY A 16 -29.21 7.35 -9.99
C GLY A 16 -28.11 6.95 -8.98
N ILE A 17 -27.32 7.93 -8.57
CA ILE A 17 -26.15 7.76 -7.69
C ILE A 17 -26.51 7.14 -6.33
N SER A 18 -27.69 7.48 -5.79
CA SER A 18 -28.17 6.92 -4.51
C SER A 18 -28.39 5.41 -4.53
N ARG A 19 -28.78 4.86 -5.69
CA ARG A 19 -28.94 3.41 -5.88
C ARG A 19 -27.60 2.71 -5.90
N SER A 20 -26.64 3.28 -6.58
CA SER A 20 -25.27 2.77 -6.64
C SER A 20 -24.61 2.79 -5.26
N LEU A 21 -24.70 3.90 -4.53
CA LEU A 21 -24.14 4.02 -3.17
C LEU A 21 -24.71 2.98 -2.20
N ARG A 22 -25.98 2.64 -2.32
CA ARG A 22 -26.63 1.66 -1.44
C ARG A 22 -26.33 0.21 -1.82
N LYS A 23 -26.26 -0.09 -3.12
CA LYS A 23 -25.83 -1.41 -3.62
C LYS A 23 -24.34 -1.68 -3.36
N GLU A 24 -23.53 -0.65 -3.41
CA GLU A 24 -22.07 -0.75 -3.39
C GLU A 24 -21.45 -0.38 -2.04
N GLY A 25 -22.24 0.22 -1.11
CA GLY A 25 -21.74 0.61 0.21
C GLY A 25 -21.15 -0.56 1.03
N ASN A 26 -21.60 -1.79 0.81
CA ASN A 26 -21.01 -3.00 1.39
C ASN A 26 -19.88 -3.59 0.54
N SER A 27 -19.81 -3.21 -0.73
CA SER A 27 -18.84 -3.74 -1.69
C SER A 27 -17.43 -3.21 -1.45
N LEU A 28 -17.29 -1.96 -0.97
CA LEU A 28 -16.00 -1.35 -0.71
C LEU A 28 -15.14 -2.15 0.26
N THR A 29 -15.69 -2.48 1.42
CA THR A 29 -14.96 -3.22 2.47
C THR A 29 -14.53 -4.58 1.95
N THR A 30 -15.40 -5.24 1.18
CA THR A 30 -15.10 -6.54 0.57
C THR A 30 -14.00 -6.42 -0.49
N VAL A 31 -14.10 -5.46 -1.42
CA VAL A 31 -13.11 -5.24 -2.47
C VAL A 31 -11.77 -4.84 -1.89
N LEU A 32 -11.75 -3.95 -0.91
CA LEU A 32 -10.53 -3.52 -0.25
C LEU A 32 -9.88 -4.64 0.55
N GLY A 33 -10.69 -5.46 1.23
CA GLY A 33 -10.23 -6.65 1.94
C GLY A 33 -9.64 -7.71 0.99
N ILE A 34 -10.31 -8.02 -0.12
CA ILE A 34 -9.80 -8.92 -1.14
C ILE A 34 -8.52 -8.38 -1.78
N SER A 35 -8.48 -7.08 -2.11
CA SER A 35 -7.30 -6.43 -2.67
C SER A 35 -6.10 -6.53 -1.74
N LEU A 36 -6.28 -6.24 -0.45
CA LEU A 36 -5.23 -6.41 0.56
C LEU A 36 -4.77 -7.86 0.68
N LEU A 37 -5.72 -8.81 0.66
CA LEU A 37 -5.39 -10.24 0.71
C LEU A 37 -4.55 -10.66 -0.49
N VAL A 38 -4.94 -10.27 -1.70
CA VAL A 38 -4.20 -10.58 -2.93
C VAL A 38 -2.79 -9.98 -2.89
N VAL A 39 -2.67 -8.71 -2.48
CA VAL A 39 -1.37 -8.06 -2.33
C VAL A 39 -0.52 -8.79 -1.28
N TYR A 40 -1.10 -9.16 -0.14
CA TYR A 40 -0.40 -9.91 0.90
C TYR A 40 0.12 -11.26 0.39
N LEU A 41 -0.72 -12.03 -0.33
CA LEU A 41 -0.32 -13.33 -0.88
C LEU A 41 0.79 -13.19 -1.93
N LEU A 42 0.69 -12.19 -2.82
CA LEU A 42 1.73 -11.89 -3.80
C LEU A 42 3.07 -11.58 -3.10
N LEU A 43 3.02 -10.76 -2.06
CA LEU A 43 4.21 -10.41 -1.28
C LEU A 43 4.77 -11.61 -0.52
N ALA A 44 3.91 -12.48 0.02
CA ALA A 44 4.34 -13.69 0.73
C ALA A 44 5.12 -14.63 -0.21
N VAL A 45 4.67 -14.75 -1.45
CA VAL A 45 5.39 -15.52 -2.48
C VAL A 45 6.71 -14.85 -2.84
N GLN A 46 6.71 -13.52 -3.02
CA GLN A 46 7.92 -12.78 -3.43
C GLN A 46 9.02 -12.79 -2.36
N PHE A 47 8.64 -12.61 -1.10
CA PHE A 47 9.61 -12.60 0.01
C PHE A 47 9.93 -13.98 0.57
N ASN A 48 9.23 -15.03 0.12
CA ASN A 48 9.30 -16.38 0.70
C ASN A 48 9.18 -16.35 2.23
N SER A 49 8.39 -15.45 2.77
CA SER A 49 8.18 -15.21 4.20
C SER A 49 6.78 -14.67 4.44
N PHE A 50 6.15 -15.04 5.54
CA PHE A 50 4.84 -14.49 5.94
C PHE A 50 4.96 -13.21 6.78
N ARG A 51 6.12 -12.92 7.36
CA ARG A 51 6.34 -11.75 8.22
C ARG A 51 6.70 -10.50 7.42
N SER A 52 7.56 -10.62 6.43
CA SER A 52 7.98 -9.48 5.60
C SER A 52 6.80 -8.77 4.92
N PRO A 53 5.80 -9.47 4.31
CA PRO A 53 4.60 -8.84 3.78
C PRO A 53 3.80 -8.04 4.81
N LEU A 54 3.73 -8.57 6.03
CA LEU A 54 2.99 -7.93 7.11
C LEU A 54 3.65 -6.60 7.52
N VAL A 55 4.98 -6.58 7.59
CA VAL A 55 5.75 -5.34 7.84
C VAL A 55 5.48 -4.30 6.76
N VAL A 56 5.53 -4.71 5.48
CA VAL A 56 5.28 -3.83 4.34
C VAL A 56 3.88 -3.24 4.40
N LEU A 57 2.86 -4.09 4.55
CA LEU A 57 1.47 -3.63 4.56
C LEU A 57 1.14 -2.81 5.81
N ALA A 58 1.55 -3.24 6.99
CA ALA A 58 1.32 -2.50 8.23
C ALA A 58 2.05 -1.14 8.27
N GLY A 59 3.22 -1.05 7.62
CA GLY A 59 4.02 0.16 7.58
C GLY A 59 3.60 1.17 6.52
N SER A 60 2.85 0.77 5.50
CA SER A 60 2.54 1.64 4.37
C SER A 60 1.05 1.91 4.19
N VAL A 61 0.22 0.87 4.24
CA VAL A 61 -1.19 0.96 3.85
C VAL A 61 -2.03 1.81 4.82
N PRO A 62 -2.00 1.59 6.15
CA PRO A 62 -2.84 2.36 7.07
C PRO A 62 -2.56 3.85 7.02
N LEU A 63 -1.29 4.23 6.85
CA LEU A 63 -0.86 5.62 6.77
C LEU A 63 -1.30 6.30 5.48
N ALA A 64 -1.18 5.60 4.36
CA ALA A 64 -1.65 6.11 3.08
C ALA A 64 -3.16 6.26 3.03
N LEU A 65 -3.89 5.27 3.56
CA LEU A 65 -5.34 5.33 3.67
C LEU A 65 -5.81 6.45 4.61
N SER A 66 -5.18 6.61 5.78
CA SER A 66 -5.52 7.68 6.71
C SER A 66 -5.27 9.07 6.10
N ALA A 67 -4.17 9.24 5.36
CA ALA A 67 -3.88 10.48 4.65
C ALA A 67 -4.94 10.79 3.58
N ALA A 68 -5.30 9.80 2.75
CA ALA A 68 -6.33 9.97 1.73
C ALA A 68 -7.71 10.27 2.33
N LEU A 69 -8.09 9.57 3.39
CA LEU A 69 -9.36 9.78 4.09
C LEU A 69 -9.42 11.13 4.81
N LEU A 70 -8.29 11.63 5.30
CA LEU A 70 -8.20 12.96 5.92
C LEU A 70 -8.62 14.05 4.92
N PHE A 71 -8.19 13.97 3.66
CA PHE A 71 -8.61 14.91 2.62
C PHE A 71 -10.09 14.77 2.28
N GLY A 72 -10.64 13.56 2.34
CA GLY A 72 -12.08 13.33 2.25
C GLY A 72 -12.84 13.97 3.41
N PHE A 73 -12.35 13.84 4.63
CA PHE A 73 -12.94 14.43 5.82
C PHE A 73 -12.87 15.98 5.81
N LEU A 74 -11.81 16.56 5.26
CA LEU A 74 -11.65 18.00 5.09
C LEU A 74 -12.56 18.57 3.98
N GLY A 75 -13.35 17.75 3.31
CA GLY A 75 -14.31 18.18 2.30
C GLY A 75 -13.73 18.44 0.90
N PHE A 76 -12.47 18.06 0.66
CA PHE A 76 -11.86 18.20 -0.67
C PHE A 76 -12.36 17.15 -1.66
N THR A 77 -12.90 16.04 -1.19
CA THR A 77 -13.49 15.00 -2.04
C THR A 77 -14.65 14.30 -1.34
N THR A 78 -15.58 13.77 -2.12
CA THR A 78 -16.69 12.97 -1.63
C THR A 78 -16.33 11.48 -1.69
N LEU A 79 -16.74 10.72 -0.67
CA LEU A 79 -16.56 9.26 -0.66
C LEU A 79 -17.59 8.61 -1.61
N ASN A 80 -17.26 8.58 -2.87
CA ASN A 80 -18.04 7.93 -3.93
C ASN A 80 -17.31 6.66 -4.41
N ILE A 81 -17.92 5.91 -5.34
CA ILE A 81 -17.34 4.70 -5.94
C ILE A 81 -15.95 4.97 -6.53
N TYR A 82 -15.77 6.12 -7.13
CA TYR A 82 -14.51 6.52 -7.77
C TYR A 82 -13.42 6.82 -6.74
N ALA A 83 -13.80 7.41 -5.61
CA ALA A 83 -12.93 7.56 -4.47
C ALA A 83 -12.44 6.18 -3.95
N GLN A 84 -13.32 5.19 -3.96
CA GLN A 84 -12.99 3.81 -3.57
C GLN A 84 -11.97 3.17 -4.52
N ILE A 85 -12.14 3.35 -5.82
CA ILE A 85 -11.18 2.91 -6.84
C ILE A 85 -9.82 3.60 -6.61
N GLY A 86 -9.84 4.89 -6.30
CA GLY A 86 -8.64 5.65 -5.93
C GLY A 86 -7.93 5.07 -4.71
N LEU A 87 -8.67 4.69 -3.66
CA LEU A 87 -8.11 4.07 -2.45
C LEU A 87 -7.46 2.71 -2.74
N VAL A 88 -8.11 1.84 -3.50
CA VAL A 88 -7.54 0.53 -3.89
C VAL A 88 -6.26 0.72 -4.72
N THR A 89 -6.28 1.65 -5.67
CA THR A 89 -5.11 1.97 -6.49
C THR A 89 -3.96 2.53 -5.63
N LEU A 90 -4.28 3.40 -4.68
CA LEU A 90 -3.32 3.99 -3.75
C LEU A 90 -2.59 2.92 -2.93
N VAL A 91 -3.32 1.91 -2.42
CA VAL A 91 -2.72 0.78 -1.69
C VAL A 91 -1.62 0.11 -2.52
N GLY A 92 -1.90 -0.21 -3.78
CA GLY A 92 -0.91 -0.83 -4.66
C GLY A 92 0.31 0.05 -4.95
N LEU A 93 0.09 1.34 -5.16
CA LEU A 93 1.17 2.30 -5.45
C LEU A 93 2.09 2.53 -4.24
N VAL A 94 1.53 2.63 -3.04
CA VAL A 94 2.33 2.86 -1.82
C VAL A 94 3.02 1.59 -1.37
N ALA A 95 2.36 0.42 -1.46
CA ALA A 95 2.96 -0.87 -1.17
C ALA A 95 4.22 -1.10 -2.00
N LYS A 96 4.22 -0.73 -3.30
CA LYS A 96 5.41 -0.82 -4.16
C LYS A 96 6.63 -0.12 -3.58
N ASN A 97 6.47 1.08 -3.02
CA ASN A 97 7.58 1.84 -2.44
C ASN A 97 8.15 1.12 -1.19
N ALA A 98 7.26 0.60 -0.35
CA ALA A 98 7.64 -0.16 0.85
C ALA A 98 8.35 -1.48 0.50
N ILE A 99 7.87 -2.20 -0.53
CA ILE A 99 8.49 -3.42 -1.05
C ILE A 99 9.96 -3.17 -1.42
N LEU A 100 10.22 -2.11 -2.21
CA LEU A 100 11.58 -1.80 -2.69
C LEU A 100 12.58 -1.57 -1.55
N VAL A 101 12.15 -0.96 -0.44
CA VAL A 101 13.01 -0.74 0.73
C VAL A 101 13.24 -2.04 1.49
N THR A 102 12.15 -2.79 1.75
CA THR A 102 12.20 -4.03 2.53
C THR A 102 13.02 -5.11 1.81
N GLU A 103 12.81 -5.28 0.51
CA GLU A 103 13.54 -6.24 -0.30
C GLU A 103 15.04 -5.94 -0.32
N PHE A 104 15.40 -4.66 -0.51
CA PHE A 104 16.80 -4.27 -0.49
C PHE A 104 17.44 -4.44 0.91
N ALA A 105 16.68 -4.17 1.98
CA ALA A 105 17.13 -4.45 3.34
C ALA A 105 17.36 -5.94 3.58
N ASN A 106 16.47 -6.81 3.09
CA ASN A 106 16.64 -8.26 3.17
C ASN A 106 17.87 -8.72 2.39
N GLN A 107 18.11 -8.19 1.19
CA GLN A 107 19.32 -8.50 0.40
C GLN A 107 20.61 -8.13 1.16
N LEU A 108 20.63 -6.96 1.80
CA LEU A 108 21.77 -6.53 2.60
C LEU A 108 21.99 -7.40 3.84
N GLN A 109 20.91 -7.90 4.47
CA GLN A 109 21.04 -8.89 5.55
C GLN A 109 21.62 -10.22 5.08
N HIS A 110 21.20 -10.70 3.90
CA HIS A 110 21.80 -11.90 3.28
C HIS A 110 23.29 -11.72 2.95
N GLN A 111 23.74 -10.50 2.73
CA GLN A 111 25.17 -10.18 2.55
C GLN A 111 25.94 -10.05 3.88
N GLY A 112 25.29 -10.31 5.02
CA GLY A 112 25.92 -10.33 6.34
C GLY A 112 25.82 -9.01 7.12
N LEU A 113 25.10 -7.99 6.64
CA LEU A 113 24.90 -6.75 7.40
C LEU A 113 23.93 -6.99 8.57
N ALA A 114 24.19 -6.33 9.70
CA ALA A 114 23.29 -6.32 10.83
C ALA A 114 21.93 -5.70 10.44
N LYS A 115 20.82 -6.19 10.98
CA LYS A 115 19.45 -5.77 10.64
C LYS A 115 19.27 -4.25 10.67
N LEU A 116 19.80 -3.59 11.72
CA LEU A 116 19.71 -2.13 11.86
C LEU A 116 20.48 -1.40 10.74
N GLU A 117 21.68 -1.88 10.42
CA GLU A 117 22.52 -1.29 9.40
C GLU A 117 21.96 -1.55 8.00
N ALA A 118 21.43 -2.73 7.77
CA ALA A 118 20.79 -3.13 6.51
C ALA A 118 19.59 -2.22 6.18
N ILE A 119 18.67 -2.00 7.14
CA ILE A 119 17.50 -1.16 6.89
C ILE A 119 17.86 0.32 6.77
N ARG A 120 18.85 0.79 7.53
CA ARG A 120 19.32 2.17 7.46
C ARG A 120 19.97 2.47 6.09
N THR A 121 20.81 1.57 5.63
CA THR A 121 21.44 1.66 4.30
C THR A 121 20.39 1.55 3.20
N ALA A 122 19.45 0.62 3.32
CA ALA A 122 18.35 0.45 2.37
C ALA A 122 17.50 1.72 2.25
N ALA A 123 17.08 2.30 3.36
CA ALA A 123 16.30 3.53 3.37
C ALA A 123 17.08 4.70 2.73
N HIS A 124 18.35 4.84 3.03
CA HIS A 124 19.18 5.91 2.47
C HIS A 124 19.41 5.77 0.95
N VAL A 125 19.75 4.58 0.48
CA VAL A 125 20.01 4.30 -0.94
C VAL A 125 18.73 4.43 -1.76
N ARG A 126 17.60 3.96 -1.23
CA ARG A 126 16.30 3.94 -1.92
C ARG A 126 15.53 5.25 -1.81
N LEU A 127 15.92 6.18 -0.95
CA LEU A 127 15.25 7.47 -0.76
C LEU A 127 15.10 8.25 -2.07
N ARG A 128 16.19 8.42 -2.81
CA ARG A 128 16.19 9.18 -4.07
C ARG A 128 15.30 8.55 -5.15
N PRO A 129 15.41 7.25 -5.49
CA PRO A 129 14.51 6.59 -6.44
C PRO A 129 13.03 6.67 -6.05
N ILE A 130 12.70 6.50 -4.77
CA ILE A 130 11.32 6.56 -4.28
C ILE A 130 10.76 7.98 -4.42
N LEU A 131 11.52 9.01 -4.03
CA LEU A 131 11.09 10.39 -4.20
C LEU A 131 10.86 10.74 -5.67
N MET A 132 11.75 10.32 -6.57
CA MET A 132 11.60 10.56 -8.02
C MET A 132 10.33 9.89 -8.55
N THR A 133 10.08 8.61 -8.21
CA THR A 133 8.89 7.90 -8.69
C THR A 133 7.61 8.45 -8.07
N THR A 134 7.63 8.82 -6.80
CA THR A 134 6.49 9.45 -6.12
C THR A 134 6.14 10.79 -6.77
N LEU A 135 7.13 11.66 -6.98
CA LEU A 135 6.91 12.94 -7.65
C LEU A 135 6.40 12.76 -9.08
N ALA A 136 6.99 11.84 -9.84
CA ALA A 136 6.53 11.54 -11.19
C ALA A 136 5.06 11.06 -11.20
N THR A 137 4.68 10.19 -10.24
CA THR A 137 3.31 9.70 -10.11
C THR A 137 2.35 10.83 -9.71
N VAL A 138 2.74 11.67 -8.75
CA VAL A 138 1.95 12.82 -8.30
C VAL A 138 1.72 13.82 -9.44
N VAL A 139 2.78 14.19 -10.15
CA VAL A 139 2.68 15.09 -11.31
C VAL A 139 1.82 14.47 -12.41
N GLY A 140 1.95 13.16 -12.67
CA GLY A 140 1.14 12.44 -13.65
C GLY A 140 -0.36 12.42 -13.32
N HIS A 141 -0.72 12.38 -12.03
CA HIS A 141 -2.11 12.40 -11.58
C HIS A 141 -2.64 13.81 -11.30
N PHE A 142 -1.78 14.81 -11.20
CA PHE A 142 -2.16 16.19 -10.90
C PHE A 142 -3.18 16.78 -11.89
N PRO A 143 -3.13 16.52 -13.20
CA PRO A 143 -4.15 16.98 -14.13
C PRO A 143 -5.58 16.52 -13.76
N LEU A 144 -5.72 15.34 -13.10
CA LEU A 144 -7.04 14.86 -12.67
C LEU A 144 -7.66 15.74 -11.59
N VAL A 145 -6.83 16.39 -10.78
CA VAL A 145 -7.29 17.31 -9.71
C VAL A 145 -7.81 18.63 -10.28
N LEU A 146 -7.29 19.04 -11.44
CA LEU A 146 -7.61 20.34 -12.06
C LEU A 146 -8.74 20.28 -13.09
N VAL A 147 -9.27 19.10 -13.39
CA VAL A 147 -10.32 18.93 -14.40
C VAL A 147 -11.59 19.67 -13.98
N SER A 148 -12.18 20.42 -14.92
CA SER A 148 -13.48 21.07 -14.81
C SER A 148 -14.44 20.61 -15.92
N GLY A 149 -15.75 20.71 -15.70
CA GLY A 149 -16.76 20.33 -16.67
C GLY A 149 -17.45 19.00 -16.38
N ALA A 150 -18.10 18.41 -17.37
CA ALA A 150 -18.87 17.18 -17.22
C ALA A 150 -17.97 16.01 -16.77
N GLY A 151 -18.34 15.34 -15.67
CA GLY A 151 -17.58 14.23 -15.09
C GLY A 151 -16.30 14.65 -14.36
N ALA A 152 -16.11 15.94 -14.06
CA ALA A 152 -14.98 16.45 -13.30
C ALA A 152 -14.96 15.88 -11.87
N GLU A 153 -16.11 15.78 -11.20
CA GLU A 153 -16.24 15.27 -9.84
C GLU A 153 -15.62 13.88 -9.69
N VAL A 154 -15.86 13.01 -10.67
CA VAL A 154 -15.29 11.65 -10.71
C VAL A 154 -13.77 11.67 -10.75
N ARG A 155 -13.22 12.43 -11.68
CA ARG A 155 -11.78 12.52 -11.92
C ARG A 155 -11.07 13.22 -10.76
N ASN A 156 -11.67 14.29 -10.23
CA ASN A 156 -11.15 15.01 -9.08
C ASN A 156 -11.10 14.12 -7.84
N SER A 157 -12.14 13.31 -7.59
CA SER A 157 -12.16 12.39 -6.45
C SER A 157 -11.00 11.39 -6.50
N ILE A 158 -10.76 10.78 -7.65
CA ILE A 158 -9.62 9.86 -7.85
C ILE A 158 -8.30 10.63 -7.71
N GLY A 159 -8.18 11.78 -8.39
CA GLY A 159 -6.96 12.59 -8.41
C GLY A 159 -6.53 13.06 -7.03
N ILE A 160 -7.44 13.60 -6.24
CA ILE A 160 -7.17 14.09 -4.89
C ILE A 160 -6.68 12.95 -3.98
N ILE A 161 -7.36 11.80 -4.00
CA ILE A 161 -6.98 10.63 -3.19
C ILE A 161 -5.59 10.14 -3.57
N LEU A 162 -5.30 10.02 -4.86
CA LEU A 162 -4.00 9.53 -5.32
C LEU A 162 -2.89 10.53 -5.04
N VAL A 163 -3.07 11.80 -5.34
CA VAL A 163 -2.05 12.84 -5.11
C VAL A 163 -1.77 13.01 -3.61
N ALA A 164 -2.81 13.22 -2.81
CA ALA A 164 -2.66 13.42 -1.37
C ALA A 164 -2.15 12.15 -0.67
N GLY A 165 -2.75 10.99 -0.98
CA GLY A 165 -2.36 9.71 -0.40
C GLY A 165 -0.94 9.31 -0.76
N MET A 166 -0.50 9.54 -2.02
CA MET A 166 0.89 9.26 -2.43
C MET A 166 1.90 10.19 -1.78
N LEU A 167 1.66 11.49 -1.73
CA LEU A 167 2.59 12.44 -1.12
C LEU A 167 2.78 12.13 0.36
N ILE A 168 1.69 12.13 1.11
CA ILE A 168 1.73 11.95 2.56
C ILE A 168 2.08 10.49 2.90
N GLY A 169 1.45 9.53 2.23
CA GLY A 169 1.69 8.11 2.46
C GLY A 169 3.14 7.71 2.19
N SER A 170 3.75 8.18 1.09
CA SER A 170 5.17 7.89 0.80
C SER A 170 6.11 8.54 1.82
N LEU A 171 5.81 9.78 2.23
CA LEU A 171 6.62 10.46 3.25
C LEU A 171 6.59 9.69 4.57
N PHE A 172 5.41 9.32 5.05
CA PHE A 172 5.28 8.55 6.29
C PHE A 172 5.90 7.15 6.17
N THR A 173 5.73 6.48 5.02
CA THR A 173 6.33 5.17 4.78
C THR A 173 7.84 5.21 4.93
N LEU A 174 8.51 6.24 4.41
CA LEU A 174 9.96 6.38 4.53
C LEU A 174 10.46 6.46 5.98
N PHE A 175 9.65 7.04 6.90
CA PHE A 175 10.02 7.15 8.31
C PHE A 175 9.56 5.96 9.15
N ILE A 176 8.36 5.48 8.92
CA ILE A 176 7.71 4.47 9.78
C ILE A 176 8.12 3.05 9.37
N LEU A 177 8.31 2.80 8.07
CA LEU A 177 8.71 1.48 7.59
C LEU A 177 10.01 0.98 8.21
N PRO A 178 11.12 1.78 8.32
CA PRO A 178 12.32 1.33 8.98
C PRO A 178 12.09 0.93 10.46
N CYS A 179 11.26 1.68 11.19
CA CYS A 179 10.93 1.37 12.58
C CYS A 179 10.17 0.05 12.69
N LEU A 180 9.15 -0.15 11.85
CA LEU A 180 8.38 -1.40 11.83
C LEU A 180 9.22 -2.60 11.38
N TYR A 181 10.13 -2.39 10.44
CA TYR A 181 11.05 -3.43 10.00
C TYR A 181 11.96 -3.91 11.14
N LEU A 182 12.42 -3.00 11.99
CA LEU A 182 13.23 -3.36 13.16
C LEU A 182 12.44 -4.17 14.19
N VAL A 183 11.16 -3.85 14.39
CA VAL A 183 10.31 -4.51 15.39
C VAL A 183 9.80 -5.85 14.87
N LEU A 184 9.26 -5.89 13.66
CA LEU A 184 8.52 -7.04 13.13
C LEU A 184 9.31 -7.86 12.09
N GLY A 185 10.35 -7.30 11.46
CA GLY A 185 11.11 -7.97 10.42
C GLY A 185 11.94 -9.14 10.97
N ASP A 186 12.21 -10.12 10.12
CA ASP A 186 13.04 -11.28 10.45
C ASP A 186 14.53 -10.91 10.49
N ASN A 187 15.29 -11.62 11.34
CA ASN A 187 16.75 -11.60 11.29
C ASN A 187 17.18 -12.65 10.25
N LEU A 188 17.59 -12.17 9.09
CA LEU A 188 18.01 -12.99 7.95
C LEU A 188 19.55 -13.13 7.87
N GLN A 189 20.27 -12.89 8.97
CA GLN A 189 21.71 -13.11 8.98
C GLN A 189 21.97 -14.56 8.63
N ALA A 190 22.80 -14.79 7.61
CA ALA A 190 23.25 -16.12 7.26
C ALA A 190 23.82 -16.77 8.53
N HIS A 191 23.26 -17.91 8.94
CA HIS A 191 23.80 -18.71 10.02
C HIS A 191 25.22 -19.12 9.58
N PRO A 192 26.26 -18.82 10.36
CA PRO A 192 27.65 -19.15 9.96
C PRO A 192 27.90 -20.66 9.84
N ASP A 193 26.91 -21.46 10.25
CA ASP A 193 27.06 -22.93 10.36
C ASP A 193 26.74 -23.70 9.06
N ALA A 194 26.30 -23.04 7.99
CA ALA A 194 25.99 -23.73 6.74
C ALA A 194 27.21 -23.94 5.81
N GLU A 195 28.31 -23.26 6.06
CA GLU A 195 29.53 -23.37 5.24
C GLU A 195 30.59 -24.33 5.82
N SER A 196 30.39 -24.76 7.06
CA SER A 196 31.30 -25.71 7.72
C SER A 196 30.97 -27.21 7.51
N SER A 197 29.92 -27.51 6.75
CA SER A 197 29.48 -28.88 6.46
C SER A 197 29.74 -29.37 5.03
N GLN A 198 30.61 -28.72 4.27
CA GLN A 198 31.17 -29.39 3.11
C GLN A 198 32.29 -30.31 3.61
N PRO A 199 32.12 -31.62 3.59
CA PRO A 199 33.24 -32.53 3.88
C PRO A 199 34.25 -32.32 2.78
N LEU A 200 35.49 -32.06 3.21
CA LEU A 200 36.68 -32.19 2.37
C LEU A 200 36.74 -33.66 1.92
N THR A 201 36.06 -33.97 0.86
CA THR A 201 36.16 -35.27 0.20
C THR A 201 37.01 -35.12 -1.05
N ALA A 202 38.13 -35.78 -0.98
CA ALA A 202 38.91 -36.28 -2.10
C ALA A 202 39.88 -35.30 -2.78
N ALA A 203 40.85 -34.86 -2.02
CA ALA A 203 42.17 -34.63 -2.58
C ALA A 203 43.19 -35.62 -2.00
N GLU A 204 42.83 -36.92 -1.92
CA GLU A 204 43.79 -37.97 -1.56
C GLU A 204 43.37 -39.28 -2.23
N ALA A 205 43.66 -39.39 -3.51
CA ALA A 205 43.89 -40.68 -4.15
C ALA A 205 44.65 -40.43 -5.47
N ARG A 206 45.98 -40.54 -5.36
CA ARG A 206 46.94 -40.98 -6.40
C ARG A 206 46.82 -40.40 -7.81
#